data_cb5bf0e8d0aea5d9e7655d554fd3bad2
#
_entry.id   cb5bf0e8d0aea5d9e7655d554fd3bad2
#
_cell.length_a   1.000
_cell.length_b   1.000
_cell.length_c   1.000
_cell.angle_alpha   90.00
_cell.angle_beta   90.00
_cell.angle_gamma   90.00
#
_symmetry.space_group_name_H-M   'P 1'
#
loop_
_entity.id
_entity.type
_entity.pdbx_description
1 polymer ?
#
loop_
_entity_poly.entity_id
_entity_poly.type
_entity_poly.pdbx_seq_one_letter_code
_entity_poly.pdbx_strand_id
1 'polypeptide(L)'
;MRSLAVMVFAVMAMGAFAQSDVRVSKVLRAQKLGKQTVLRSTDSRLPQEVVRFDREEDVTNMPQELRDFLSSYEEALRRMDEGADISQVLSVDPHAAYQTIVVGPLLDDIEFDQGTPYNDKCPIINNARAITGCVATAMAEIMRYWKYPAVGKGSTTYTGSKGAQTYNFADHPFDWNNMLPTYKRDYTPAQASAVSELMLACGASVNMNYAYDGSGANSDKVLPALRDYFGYDPAIEFLTDATEDVISTVWVSVLKSEFDAGRPVYYSGANQTSGHAFVMDGYKIDGTDVFFHVNWGWNGSYNGWYLITYLRPQDTNYSAYRNSMVFRIFPPGMGIENTEEQTATKLDMNAPVYTILGNKIPASSMQRGMIYIQNGRKFVW
;
A
#
# COMPACT_ATOMS: atom_id res chain seq x y z
N MET A 1 -12.92 -43.81 -61.56
CA MET A 1 -11.70 -43.73 -60.72
C MET A 1 -11.68 -42.35 -60.10
N ARG A 2 -12.06 -42.23 -58.85
CA ARG A 2 -12.14 -40.95 -58.12
C ARG A 2 -10.89 -40.82 -57.25
N SER A 3 -10.08 -39.82 -57.54
CA SER A 3 -8.87 -39.54 -56.77
C SER A 3 -9.27 -38.76 -55.48
N LEU A 4 -8.91 -39.33 -54.34
CA LEU A 4 -9.13 -38.76 -53.03
C LEU A 4 -7.92 -37.89 -52.71
N ALA A 5 -8.07 -36.55 -52.69
CA ALA A 5 -7.05 -35.64 -52.23
C ALA A 5 -7.08 -35.59 -50.70
N VAL A 6 -6.06 -36.11 -50.06
CA VAL A 6 -5.84 -35.94 -48.60
C VAL A 6 -5.21 -34.57 -48.34
N MET A 7 -6.01 -33.67 -47.76
CA MET A 7 -5.51 -32.39 -47.24
C MET A 7 -4.83 -32.64 -45.90
N VAL A 8 -3.50 -32.54 -45.86
CA VAL A 8 -2.71 -32.54 -44.64
C VAL A 8 -2.79 -31.14 -44.05
N PHE A 9 -3.54 -30.97 -42.97
CA PHE A 9 -3.47 -29.77 -42.16
C PHE A 9 -2.13 -29.80 -41.37
N ALA A 10 -1.18 -29.00 -41.78
CA ALA A 10 -0.01 -28.70 -40.98
C ALA A 10 -0.47 -27.80 -39.81
N VAL A 11 -0.61 -28.38 -38.64
CA VAL A 11 -0.70 -27.64 -37.39
C VAL A 11 0.68 -27.02 -37.16
N MET A 12 0.81 -25.72 -37.51
CA MET A 12 1.93 -24.94 -37.02
C MET A 12 1.81 -24.84 -35.50
N ALA A 13 2.57 -25.67 -34.81
CA ALA A 13 2.89 -25.46 -33.41
C ALA A 13 3.65 -24.11 -33.33
N MET A 14 2.94 -23.05 -32.95
CA MET A 14 3.59 -21.83 -32.48
C MET A 14 4.44 -22.24 -31.29
N GLY A 15 5.76 -22.28 -31.52
CA GLY A 15 6.74 -22.50 -30.48
C GLY A 15 6.53 -21.39 -29.42
N ALA A 16 5.98 -21.80 -28.29
CA ALA A 16 6.09 -21.00 -27.08
C ALA A 16 7.61 -20.81 -26.84
N PHE A 17 8.12 -19.62 -27.14
CA PHE A 17 9.43 -19.25 -26.63
C PHE A 17 9.38 -19.47 -25.13
N ALA A 18 10.16 -20.43 -24.64
CA ALA A 18 10.34 -20.65 -23.23
C ALA A 18 10.92 -19.36 -22.64
N GLN A 19 10.05 -18.51 -22.07
CA GLN A 19 10.46 -17.37 -21.30
C GLN A 19 11.27 -17.91 -20.13
N SER A 20 12.53 -17.50 -20.01
CA SER A 20 13.43 -17.95 -18.95
C SER A 20 12.87 -17.53 -17.60
N ASP A 21 12.37 -18.50 -16.83
CA ASP A 21 11.96 -18.29 -15.45
C ASP A 21 13.19 -18.00 -14.59
N VAL A 22 13.22 -16.84 -13.97
CA VAL A 22 14.28 -16.46 -13.02
C VAL A 22 13.84 -16.83 -11.62
N ARG A 23 14.67 -17.57 -10.90
CA ARG A 23 14.39 -17.92 -9.50
C ARG A 23 14.55 -16.67 -8.62
N VAL A 24 13.49 -16.30 -7.91
CA VAL A 24 13.46 -15.18 -6.97
C VAL A 24 13.70 -15.65 -5.54
N SER A 25 13.05 -16.74 -5.14
CA SER A 25 13.18 -17.35 -3.82
C SER A 25 13.06 -18.89 -3.90
N LYS A 26 12.89 -19.55 -2.76
CA LYS A 26 12.63 -21.00 -2.75
C LYS A 26 11.29 -21.33 -3.43
N VAL A 27 10.30 -20.47 -3.26
CA VAL A 27 8.91 -20.68 -3.68
C VAL A 27 8.43 -19.75 -4.76
N LEU A 28 9.25 -18.78 -5.20
CA LEU A 28 8.88 -17.79 -6.20
C LEU A 28 9.80 -17.83 -7.43
N ARG A 29 9.19 -17.72 -8.61
CA ARG A 29 9.86 -17.54 -9.88
C ARG A 29 9.31 -16.33 -10.60
N ALA A 30 10.17 -15.55 -11.22
CA ALA A 30 9.79 -14.43 -12.07
C ALA A 30 9.63 -14.89 -13.52
N GLN A 31 8.57 -14.43 -14.14
CA GLN A 31 8.29 -14.62 -15.55
C GLN A 31 7.98 -13.28 -16.20
N LYS A 32 8.53 -13.05 -17.39
CA LYS A 32 8.21 -11.90 -18.22
C LYS A 32 6.89 -12.14 -18.95
N LEU A 33 5.95 -11.22 -18.79
CA LEU A 33 4.66 -11.28 -19.47
C LEU A 33 4.38 -9.95 -20.19
N GLY A 34 4.71 -9.91 -21.47
CA GLY A 34 4.65 -8.67 -22.25
C GLY A 34 5.63 -7.63 -21.71
N LYS A 35 5.11 -6.50 -21.22
CA LYS A 35 5.88 -5.40 -20.62
C LYS A 35 5.90 -5.44 -19.09
N GLN A 36 5.46 -6.53 -18.50
CA GLN A 36 5.34 -6.71 -17.06
C GLN A 36 6.22 -7.88 -16.60
N THR A 37 6.61 -7.87 -15.33
CA THR A 37 7.17 -9.01 -14.65
C THR A 37 6.15 -9.57 -13.66
N VAL A 38 5.96 -10.88 -13.66
CA VAL A 38 5.02 -11.58 -12.77
C VAL A 38 5.80 -12.55 -11.90
N LEU A 39 5.55 -12.54 -10.60
CA LEU A 39 6.07 -13.54 -9.68
C LEU A 39 5.03 -14.64 -9.49
N ARG A 40 5.43 -15.86 -9.76
CA ARG A 40 4.60 -17.07 -9.66
C ARG A 40 5.08 -17.97 -8.53
N SER A 41 4.12 -18.53 -7.82
CA SER A 41 4.43 -19.57 -6.83
C SER A 41 4.79 -20.90 -7.51
N THR A 42 5.74 -21.60 -6.92
CA THR A 42 6.05 -22.99 -7.24
C THR A 42 5.35 -23.98 -6.29
N ASP A 43 4.66 -23.48 -5.27
CA ASP A 43 3.89 -24.26 -4.30
C ASP A 43 2.40 -24.11 -4.58
N SER A 44 1.70 -25.26 -4.71
CA SER A 44 0.27 -25.29 -5.09
C SER A 44 -0.68 -24.78 -3.99
N ARG A 45 -0.20 -24.57 -2.78
CA ARG A 45 -0.97 -24.01 -1.67
C ARG A 45 -1.14 -22.48 -1.79
N LEU A 46 -0.26 -21.84 -2.57
CA LEU A 46 -0.42 -20.43 -2.94
C LEU A 46 -1.04 -20.34 -4.33
N PRO A 47 -1.75 -19.23 -4.64
CA PRO A 47 -2.14 -18.94 -6.00
C PRO A 47 -0.95 -18.95 -6.96
N GLN A 48 -1.21 -19.30 -8.20
CA GLN A 48 -0.15 -19.38 -9.21
C GLN A 48 0.55 -18.03 -9.42
N GLU A 49 -0.21 -16.95 -9.42
CA GLU A 49 0.33 -15.59 -9.47
C GLU A 49 0.25 -14.97 -8.07
N VAL A 50 1.37 -14.46 -7.56
CA VAL A 50 1.43 -13.82 -6.23
C VAL A 50 1.80 -12.35 -6.30
N VAL A 51 2.52 -11.91 -7.34
CA VAL A 51 2.83 -10.51 -7.60
C VAL A 51 2.80 -10.26 -9.12
N ARG A 52 2.26 -9.11 -9.51
CA ARG A 52 2.35 -8.58 -10.87
C ARG A 52 2.84 -7.14 -10.79
N PHE A 53 4.07 -6.92 -11.23
CA PHE A 53 4.60 -5.56 -11.35
C PHE A 53 3.95 -4.84 -12.54
N ASP A 54 3.78 -3.55 -12.45
CA ASP A 54 3.17 -2.73 -13.50
C ASP A 54 4.04 -2.64 -14.75
N ARG A 55 5.33 -2.88 -14.59
CA ARG A 55 6.33 -2.85 -15.65
C ARG A 55 7.28 -4.03 -15.59
N GLU A 56 8.19 -4.10 -16.55
CA GLU A 56 9.31 -5.03 -16.51
C GLU A 56 10.30 -4.61 -15.43
N GLU A 57 10.63 -5.53 -14.50
CA GLU A 57 11.53 -5.28 -13.38
C GLU A 57 12.70 -6.27 -13.35
N ASP A 58 13.86 -5.79 -12.90
CA ASP A 58 15.03 -6.62 -12.63
C ASP A 58 14.92 -7.28 -11.26
N VAL A 59 14.43 -8.52 -11.26
CA VAL A 59 14.25 -9.30 -10.03
C VAL A 59 15.56 -9.83 -9.43
N THR A 60 16.68 -9.66 -10.10
CA THR A 60 17.99 -10.11 -9.59
C THR A 60 18.62 -9.08 -8.65
N ASN A 61 18.18 -7.83 -8.74
CA ASN A 61 18.71 -6.70 -7.97
C ASN A 61 17.62 -5.95 -7.19
N MET A 62 16.66 -6.67 -6.64
CA MET A 62 15.59 -6.06 -5.83
C MET A 62 16.14 -5.44 -4.54
N PRO A 63 15.55 -4.31 -4.06
CA PRO A 63 15.81 -3.75 -2.74
C PRO A 63 15.63 -4.79 -1.63
N GLN A 64 16.36 -4.64 -0.51
CA GLN A 64 16.30 -5.58 0.60
C GLN A 64 14.90 -5.62 1.22
N GLU A 65 14.25 -4.46 1.35
CA GLU A 65 12.91 -4.30 1.90
C GLU A 65 11.87 -5.09 1.09
N LEU A 66 11.99 -5.08 -0.25
CA LEU A 66 11.13 -5.88 -1.11
C LEU A 66 11.42 -7.38 -0.97
N ARG A 67 12.69 -7.78 -0.88
CA ARG A 67 13.06 -9.19 -0.61
C ARG A 67 12.48 -9.67 0.73
N ASP A 68 12.58 -8.85 1.77
CA ASP A 68 12.03 -9.15 3.08
C ASP A 68 10.50 -9.28 3.03
N PHE A 69 9.84 -8.37 2.32
CA PHE A 69 8.40 -8.47 2.07
C PHE A 69 8.02 -9.77 1.36
N LEU A 70 8.74 -10.14 0.29
CA LEU A 70 8.48 -11.36 -0.46
C LEU A 70 8.80 -12.65 0.35
N SER A 71 9.68 -12.59 1.34
CA SER A 71 9.99 -13.74 2.21
C SER A 71 8.79 -14.16 3.07
N SER A 72 7.81 -13.27 3.27
CA SER A 72 6.58 -13.58 3.99
C SER A 72 5.74 -14.67 3.31
N TYR A 73 5.86 -14.87 2.00
CA TYR A 73 5.22 -16.01 1.32
C TYR A 73 5.84 -17.36 1.72
N GLU A 74 7.17 -17.42 1.92
CA GLU A 74 7.84 -18.62 2.44
C GLU A 74 7.41 -18.89 3.88
N GLU A 75 7.30 -17.85 4.68
CA GLU A 75 6.84 -17.94 6.05
C GLU A 75 5.39 -18.42 6.14
N ALA A 76 4.50 -17.92 5.29
CA ALA A 76 3.12 -18.39 5.22
C ALA A 76 3.04 -19.91 4.92
N LEU A 77 3.85 -20.40 3.97
CA LEU A 77 3.91 -21.82 3.64
C LEU A 77 4.46 -22.66 4.81
N ARG A 78 5.50 -22.19 5.50
CA ARG A 78 6.05 -22.84 6.69
C ARG A 78 4.98 -23.07 7.75
N ARG A 79 4.11 -22.08 7.96
CA ARG A 79 3.01 -22.16 8.93
C ARG A 79 1.93 -23.15 8.53
N MET A 80 1.60 -23.17 7.22
CA MET A 80 0.70 -24.22 6.72
C MET A 80 1.27 -25.62 7.02
N ASP A 81 2.60 -25.79 6.92
CA ASP A 81 3.27 -27.04 7.30
C ASP A 81 3.14 -27.36 8.79
N GLU A 82 3.04 -26.31 9.64
CA GLU A 82 2.84 -26.43 11.09
C GLU A 82 1.36 -26.54 11.51
N GLY A 83 0.44 -26.57 10.54
CA GLY A 83 -0.99 -26.78 10.78
C GLY A 83 -1.81 -25.51 10.95
N ALA A 84 -1.27 -24.33 10.60
CA ALA A 84 -2.05 -23.10 10.58
C ALA A 84 -3.14 -23.16 9.51
N ASP A 85 -4.38 -22.89 9.90
CA ASP A 85 -5.51 -22.75 8.98
C ASP A 85 -5.58 -21.33 8.43
N ILE A 86 -5.20 -21.17 7.17
CA ILE A 86 -5.31 -19.89 6.46
C ILE A 86 -6.58 -19.79 5.61
N SER A 87 -7.43 -20.82 5.59
CA SER A 87 -8.64 -20.87 4.76
C SER A 87 -9.64 -19.75 5.09
N GLN A 88 -9.63 -19.26 6.34
CA GLN A 88 -10.49 -18.15 6.77
C GLN A 88 -10.12 -16.79 6.15
N VAL A 89 -8.90 -16.66 5.64
CA VAL A 89 -8.45 -15.43 4.97
C VAL A 89 -8.98 -15.35 3.55
N LEU A 90 -9.35 -16.48 2.97
CA LEU A 90 -9.70 -16.65 1.55
C LEU A 90 -11.19 -16.78 1.28
N SER A 91 -12.07 -16.70 2.26
CA SER A 91 -13.51 -16.84 2.04
C SER A 91 -14.13 -15.61 1.37
N VAL A 92 -13.79 -15.39 0.13
CA VAL A 92 -14.67 -14.70 -0.82
C VAL A 92 -15.74 -15.70 -1.21
N ASP A 93 -17.00 -15.27 -1.27
CA ASP A 93 -18.16 -16.08 -1.64
C ASP A 93 -17.84 -16.98 -2.85
N PRO A 94 -17.84 -18.31 -2.72
CA PRO A 94 -17.57 -19.22 -3.85
C PRO A 94 -18.60 -19.10 -4.97
N HIS A 95 -19.68 -18.34 -4.77
CA HIS A 95 -20.68 -18.01 -5.77
C HIS A 95 -20.48 -16.64 -6.44
N ALA A 96 -19.48 -15.84 -6.00
CA ALA A 96 -19.06 -14.64 -6.72
C ALA A 96 -18.36 -15.08 -8.02
N ALA A 97 -19.12 -15.55 -8.97
CA ALA A 97 -18.63 -16.09 -10.22
C ALA A 97 -17.78 -15.08 -10.99
N TYR A 98 -16.48 -15.33 -11.10
CA TYR A 98 -15.60 -14.98 -12.22
C TYR A 98 -15.61 -13.53 -12.73
N GLN A 99 -15.92 -12.53 -11.89
CA GLN A 99 -15.72 -11.13 -12.27
C GLN A 99 -14.45 -10.63 -11.62
N THR A 100 -13.49 -10.23 -12.43
CA THR A 100 -12.34 -9.46 -11.94
C THR A 100 -12.84 -8.07 -11.56
N ILE A 101 -12.74 -7.72 -10.27
CA ILE A 101 -13.03 -6.38 -9.77
C ILE A 101 -11.70 -5.68 -9.60
N VAL A 102 -11.58 -4.47 -10.13
CA VAL A 102 -10.39 -3.63 -9.97
C VAL A 102 -10.80 -2.24 -9.50
N VAL A 103 -10.21 -1.79 -8.40
CA VAL A 103 -10.36 -0.44 -7.86
C VAL A 103 -8.98 0.17 -7.71
N GLY A 104 -8.75 1.33 -8.28
CA GLY A 104 -7.43 1.96 -8.34
C GLY A 104 -6.57 1.44 -9.50
N PRO A 105 -5.25 1.71 -9.52
CA PRO A 105 -4.51 2.48 -8.52
C PRO A 105 -4.97 3.96 -8.46
N LEU A 106 -5.09 4.51 -7.23
CA LEU A 106 -5.58 5.87 -7.02
C LEU A 106 -4.49 6.91 -7.29
N LEU A 107 -3.23 6.60 -7.01
CA LEU A 107 -2.11 7.51 -7.22
C LEU A 107 -1.78 7.70 -8.70
N ASP A 108 -2.24 6.79 -9.57
CA ASP A 108 -2.07 6.83 -11.02
C ASP A 108 -0.59 7.03 -11.43
N ASP A 109 -0.21 8.23 -11.88
CA ASP A 109 1.14 8.57 -12.32
C ASP A 109 2.02 9.20 -11.22
N ILE A 110 1.56 9.28 -9.97
CA ILE A 110 2.37 9.76 -8.85
C ILE A 110 3.38 8.68 -8.47
N GLU A 111 4.63 8.90 -8.86
CA GLU A 111 5.72 7.98 -8.63
C GLU A 111 6.93 8.75 -8.08
N PHE A 112 6.95 8.93 -6.77
CA PHE A 112 8.03 9.66 -6.11
C PHE A 112 9.24 8.77 -5.81
N ASP A 113 10.34 9.41 -5.43
CA ASP A 113 11.62 8.80 -5.07
C ASP A 113 12.20 9.52 -3.86
N GLN A 114 13.32 9.00 -3.37
CA GLN A 114 14.00 9.54 -2.17
C GLN A 114 15.26 10.35 -2.52
N GLY A 115 15.73 10.30 -3.75
CA GLY A 115 16.91 11.02 -4.27
C GLY A 115 16.56 12.38 -4.89
N THR A 116 17.46 12.91 -5.72
CA THR A 116 17.26 14.16 -6.46
C THR A 116 16.13 14.03 -7.50
N PRO A 117 15.21 15.03 -7.63
CA PRO A 117 15.20 16.32 -6.94
C PRO A 117 14.42 16.33 -5.62
N TYR A 118 13.84 15.21 -5.22
CA TYR A 118 12.99 15.10 -4.03
C TYR A 118 13.72 15.51 -2.76
N ASN A 119 15.01 15.20 -2.65
CA ASN A 119 15.83 15.50 -1.47
C ASN A 119 16.61 16.82 -1.56
N ASP A 120 16.38 17.67 -2.55
CA ASP A 120 17.20 18.87 -2.78
C ASP A 120 17.23 19.82 -1.57
N LYS A 121 16.19 19.82 -0.75
CA LYS A 121 16.10 20.60 0.51
C LYS A 121 16.43 19.79 1.76
N CYS A 122 16.65 18.49 1.66
CA CYS A 122 17.05 17.67 2.81
C CYS A 122 18.43 18.11 3.36
N PRO A 123 18.70 17.89 4.66
CA PRO A 123 19.96 18.26 5.28
C PRO A 123 21.17 17.61 4.62
N ILE A 124 22.31 18.30 4.70
CA ILE A 124 23.62 17.73 4.40
C ILE A 124 24.17 17.15 5.71
N ILE A 125 24.37 15.86 5.75
CA ILE A 125 24.89 15.10 6.89
C ILE A 125 26.20 14.44 6.44
N ASN A 126 27.28 14.64 7.19
CA ASN A 126 28.61 14.08 6.85
C ASN A 126 29.05 14.38 5.40
N ASN A 127 28.86 15.61 4.95
CA ASN A 127 29.18 16.09 3.62
C ASN A 127 28.37 15.45 2.45
N ALA A 128 27.35 14.69 2.74
CA ALA A 128 26.43 14.13 1.76
C ALA A 128 25.01 14.62 2.00
N ARG A 129 24.22 14.81 0.94
CA ARG A 129 22.80 15.14 1.08
C ARG A 129 22.04 13.89 1.52
N ALA A 130 21.27 14.03 2.59
CA ALA A 130 20.41 12.95 3.05
C ALA A 130 19.31 12.64 2.03
N ILE A 131 18.89 11.39 1.96
CA ILE A 131 17.67 11.01 1.24
C ILE A 131 16.44 11.41 2.04
N THR A 132 15.27 11.50 1.38
CA THR A 132 14.02 11.94 2.04
C THR A 132 13.56 11.00 3.15
N GLY A 133 13.80 9.69 2.99
CA GLY A 133 13.27 8.62 3.82
C GLY A 133 11.87 8.17 3.39
N CYS A 134 11.63 6.87 3.45
CA CYS A 134 10.41 6.24 2.96
C CYS A 134 9.13 6.77 3.61
N VAL A 135 9.18 7.09 4.91
CA VAL A 135 8.03 7.66 5.66
C VAL A 135 7.61 9.00 5.07
N ALA A 136 8.57 9.91 4.82
CA ALA A 136 8.29 11.21 4.21
C ALA A 136 7.80 11.06 2.77
N THR A 137 8.37 10.13 2.01
CA THR A 137 7.98 9.86 0.62
C THR A 137 6.55 9.39 0.52
N ALA A 138 6.16 8.38 1.31
CA ALA A 138 4.78 7.86 1.32
C ALA A 138 3.76 8.93 1.77
N MET A 139 4.10 9.74 2.78
CA MET A 139 3.27 10.89 3.18
C MET A 139 3.11 11.89 2.02
N ALA A 140 4.22 12.24 1.36
CA ALA A 140 4.23 13.23 0.29
C ALA A 140 3.41 12.76 -0.93
N GLU A 141 3.44 11.49 -1.29
CA GLU A 141 2.60 10.93 -2.37
C GLU A 141 1.12 11.08 -2.08
N ILE A 142 0.68 10.76 -0.85
CA ILE A 142 -0.71 10.94 -0.43
C ILE A 142 -1.08 12.42 -0.41
N MET A 143 -0.22 13.29 0.12
CA MET A 143 -0.46 14.74 0.13
C MET A 143 -0.51 15.31 -1.29
N ARG A 144 0.30 14.81 -2.22
CA ARG A 144 0.29 15.17 -3.64
C ARG A 144 -1.00 14.71 -4.34
N TYR A 145 -1.53 13.55 -4.00
CA TYR A 145 -2.82 13.05 -4.49
C TYR A 145 -3.95 14.01 -4.13
N TRP A 146 -4.02 14.42 -2.86
CA TRP A 146 -5.04 15.35 -2.38
C TRP A 146 -4.77 16.82 -2.74
N LYS A 147 -3.52 17.19 -3.11
CA LYS A 147 -3.05 18.58 -3.25
C LYS A 147 -3.43 19.41 -2.04
N TYR A 148 -3.21 18.88 -0.86
CA TYR A 148 -3.63 19.43 0.42
C TYR A 148 -2.54 19.22 1.49
N PRO A 149 -2.37 20.20 2.42
CA PRO A 149 -2.99 21.54 2.49
C PRO A 149 -2.30 22.55 1.56
N ALA A 150 -2.84 23.77 1.45
CA ALA A 150 -2.12 24.87 0.79
C ALA A 150 -0.90 25.30 1.62
N VAL A 151 -1.00 25.25 2.94
CA VAL A 151 0.07 25.57 3.90
C VAL A 151 -0.17 24.80 5.20
N GLY A 152 0.89 24.33 5.84
CA GLY A 152 0.79 23.71 7.15
C GLY A 152 0.68 24.73 8.30
N LYS A 153 0.60 24.24 9.53
CA LYS A 153 0.49 25.04 10.75
C LYS A 153 1.42 24.55 11.87
N GLY A 154 1.73 25.44 12.80
CA GLY A 154 2.61 25.11 13.93
C GLY A 154 4.07 24.96 13.51
N SER A 155 4.88 24.42 14.40
CA SER A 155 6.31 24.22 14.18
C SER A 155 6.81 22.96 14.86
N THR A 156 7.93 22.44 14.36
CA THR A 156 8.64 21.32 14.94
C THR A 156 10.15 21.55 14.90
N THR A 157 10.90 20.73 15.62
CA THR A 157 12.36 20.73 15.55
C THR A 157 12.83 19.44 14.92
N TYR A 158 13.76 19.53 13.99
CA TYR A 158 14.38 18.38 13.34
C TYR A 158 15.90 18.53 13.32
N THR A 159 16.65 17.46 13.10
CA THR A 159 18.10 17.51 12.98
C THR A 159 18.49 17.87 11.55
N GLY A 160 18.95 19.10 11.37
CA GLY A 160 19.44 19.61 10.09
C GLY A 160 20.97 19.61 10.02
N SER A 161 21.53 20.19 8.94
CA SER A 161 22.98 20.25 8.66
C SER A 161 23.80 20.97 9.72
N LYS A 162 23.19 21.80 10.55
CA LYS A 162 23.82 22.59 11.63
C LYS A 162 23.32 22.18 13.02
N GLY A 163 22.87 20.95 13.19
CA GLY A 163 22.23 20.47 14.40
C GLY A 163 20.71 20.72 14.40
N ALA A 164 20.11 20.90 15.57
CA ALA A 164 18.68 21.11 15.70
C ALA A 164 18.24 22.40 15.00
N GLN A 165 17.23 22.28 14.15
CA GLN A 165 16.63 23.38 13.38
C GLN A 165 15.12 23.36 13.57
N THR A 166 14.52 24.55 13.69
CA THR A 166 13.07 24.70 13.74
C THR A 166 12.50 24.81 12.33
N TYR A 167 11.47 24.02 12.04
CA TYR A 167 10.66 24.12 10.82
C TYR A 167 9.29 24.69 11.22
N ASN A 168 8.97 25.89 10.71
CA ASN A 168 7.67 26.51 10.90
C ASN A 168 6.83 26.28 9.63
N PHE A 169 5.83 25.43 9.72
CA PHE A 169 5.05 24.99 8.55
C PHE A 169 4.30 26.16 7.89
N ALA A 170 3.94 27.22 8.63
CA ALA A 170 3.24 28.38 8.09
C ALA A 170 4.10 29.22 7.13
N ASP A 171 5.42 29.12 7.22
CA ASP A 171 6.34 29.88 6.36
C ASP A 171 6.60 29.19 5.01
N HIS A 172 6.08 27.97 4.83
CA HIS A 172 6.36 27.10 3.70
C HIS A 172 5.09 26.63 2.98
N PRO A 173 4.46 27.50 2.16
CA PRO A 173 3.30 27.11 1.36
C PRO A 173 3.68 26.09 0.30
N PHE A 174 2.79 25.12 0.03
CA PHE A 174 2.99 24.10 -0.97
C PHE A 174 2.53 24.56 -2.35
N ASP A 175 3.44 24.53 -3.31
CA ASP A 175 3.15 24.88 -4.70
C ASP A 175 2.68 23.67 -5.50
N TRP A 176 1.44 23.27 -5.29
CA TRP A 176 0.83 22.12 -5.94
C TRP A 176 0.81 22.20 -7.47
N ASN A 177 0.76 23.42 -8.02
CA ASN A 177 0.71 23.63 -9.48
C ASN A 177 2.05 23.33 -10.17
N ASN A 178 3.16 23.60 -9.49
CA ASN A 178 4.50 23.27 -9.97
C ASN A 178 4.95 21.86 -9.58
N MET A 179 4.21 21.15 -8.73
CA MET A 179 4.59 19.82 -8.29
C MET A 179 4.17 18.77 -9.32
N LEU A 180 5.14 18.18 -10.01
CA LEU A 180 4.90 17.10 -10.98
C LEU A 180 4.51 15.80 -10.26
N PRO A 181 3.82 14.88 -10.94
CA PRO A 181 3.54 13.55 -10.39
C PRO A 181 4.79 12.64 -10.40
N THR A 182 5.71 12.89 -11.31
CA THR A 182 7.00 12.16 -11.42
C THR A 182 8.08 13.06 -11.98
N TYR A 183 9.35 12.77 -11.70
CA TYR A 183 10.52 13.56 -12.12
C TYR A 183 11.49 12.73 -12.98
N LYS A 184 10.98 11.73 -13.68
CA LYS A 184 11.76 10.89 -14.62
C LYS A 184 12.18 11.60 -15.89
N ARG A 185 11.58 12.76 -16.18
CA ARG A 185 11.86 13.59 -17.37
C ARG A 185 12.33 14.95 -16.92
N ASP A 186 12.64 15.81 -17.89
CA ASP A 186 13.07 17.18 -17.64
C ASP A 186 12.07 17.94 -16.77
N TYR A 187 12.57 18.65 -15.80
CA TYR A 187 11.82 19.49 -14.87
C TYR A 187 12.54 20.82 -14.65
N THR A 188 11.79 21.85 -14.30
CA THR A 188 12.32 23.18 -13.99
C THR A 188 12.80 23.27 -12.53
N PRO A 189 13.67 24.23 -12.18
CA PRO A 189 14.06 24.47 -10.80
C PRO A 189 12.87 24.77 -9.87
N ALA A 190 11.81 25.43 -10.38
CA ALA A 190 10.60 25.66 -9.61
C ALA A 190 9.86 24.37 -9.24
N GLN A 191 9.78 23.43 -10.19
CA GLN A 191 9.18 22.11 -9.99
C GLN A 191 9.98 21.27 -8.98
N ALA A 192 11.31 21.26 -9.12
CA ALA A 192 12.21 20.60 -8.16
C ALA A 192 12.06 21.21 -6.74
N SER A 193 12.00 22.55 -6.65
CA SER A 193 11.80 23.23 -5.37
C SER A 193 10.46 22.90 -4.73
N ALA A 194 9.39 22.75 -5.53
CA ALA A 194 8.06 22.43 -5.03
C ALA A 194 8.02 21.05 -4.35
N VAL A 195 8.52 20.01 -5.01
CA VAL A 195 8.51 18.66 -4.45
C VAL A 195 9.47 18.52 -3.27
N SER A 196 10.67 19.11 -3.35
CA SER A 196 11.65 19.01 -2.25
C SER A 196 11.21 19.77 -1.00
N GLU A 197 10.39 20.83 -1.13
CA GLU A 197 9.76 21.49 0.01
C GLU A 197 8.76 20.57 0.72
N LEU A 198 7.89 19.92 -0.03
CA LEU A 198 6.95 18.96 0.53
C LEU A 198 7.68 17.82 1.26
N MET A 199 8.73 17.28 0.65
CA MET A 199 9.53 16.20 1.23
C MET A 199 10.20 16.61 2.55
N LEU A 200 10.79 17.82 2.59
CA LEU A 200 11.39 18.34 3.82
C LEU A 200 10.32 18.57 4.90
N ALA A 201 9.17 19.13 4.54
CA ALA A 201 8.06 19.32 5.47
C ALA A 201 7.57 18.00 6.07
N CYS A 202 7.35 16.97 5.24
CA CYS A 202 6.98 15.63 5.69
C CYS A 202 8.05 15.04 6.63
N GLY A 203 9.33 15.11 6.26
CA GLY A 203 10.40 14.60 7.10
C GLY A 203 10.54 15.34 8.43
N ALA A 204 10.45 16.67 8.42
CA ALA A 204 10.49 17.47 9.65
C ALA A 204 9.31 17.13 10.57
N SER A 205 8.10 16.94 10.02
CA SER A 205 6.88 16.65 10.78
C SER A 205 6.93 15.35 11.58
N VAL A 206 7.69 14.37 11.10
CA VAL A 206 7.89 13.07 11.76
C VAL A 206 9.22 12.97 12.52
N ASN A 207 9.96 14.08 12.62
CA ASN A 207 11.30 14.13 13.21
C ASN A 207 12.23 13.07 12.59
N MET A 208 12.39 13.16 11.26
CA MET A 208 13.19 12.23 10.47
C MET A 208 14.64 12.17 10.99
N ASN A 209 15.15 10.97 11.18
CA ASN A 209 16.57 10.73 11.37
C ASN A 209 17.25 10.68 9.98
N TYR A 210 17.78 11.81 9.55
CA TYR A 210 18.34 11.98 8.23
C TYR A 210 19.72 11.34 8.07
N ALA A 211 19.89 10.54 7.00
CA ALA A 211 21.18 9.98 6.59
C ALA A 211 21.25 9.92 5.04
N TYR A 212 22.45 9.80 4.49
CA TYR A 212 22.65 9.76 3.04
C TYR A 212 22.28 8.40 2.44
N ASP A 213 22.31 7.34 3.22
CA ASP A 213 22.14 5.94 2.84
C ASP A 213 20.88 5.29 3.44
N GLY A 214 20.11 6.01 4.26
CA GLY A 214 18.92 5.45 4.88
C GLY A 214 18.27 6.35 5.92
N SER A 215 17.53 7.40 5.49
CA SER A 215 16.73 8.22 6.41
C SER A 215 15.51 7.45 6.90
N GLY A 216 15.19 7.53 8.20
CA GLY A 216 14.08 6.80 8.80
C GLY A 216 13.33 7.56 9.88
N ALA A 217 12.06 7.24 10.04
CA ALA A 217 11.20 7.74 11.12
C ALA A 217 10.20 6.65 11.54
N ASN A 218 9.65 6.77 12.74
CA ASN A 218 8.61 5.85 13.21
C ASN A 218 7.25 6.18 12.59
N SER A 219 6.54 5.18 12.12
CA SER A 219 5.22 5.32 11.47
C SER A 219 4.12 5.83 12.40
N ASP A 220 4.25 5.64 13.72
CA ASP A 220 3.31 6.17 14.72
C ASP A 220 3.25 7.71 14.75
N LYS A 221 4.28 8.38 14.19
CA LYS A 221 4.32 9.84 14.06
C LYS A 221 3.52 10.37 12.87
N VAL A 222 3.15 9.53 11.92
CA VAL A 222 2.49 9.95 10.68
C VAL A 222 1.10 10.51 10.95
N LEU A 223 0.29 9.81 11.74
CA LEU A 223 -1.05 10.27 12.10
C LEU A 223 -1.02 11.65 12.77
N PRO A 224 -0.28 11.86 13.87
CA PRO A 224 -0.23 13.18 14.50
C PRO A 224 0.34 14.25 13.55
N ALA A 225 1.30 13.92 12.68
CA ALA A 225 1.85 14.86 11.72
C ALA A 225 0.79 15.34 10.71
N LEU A 226 0.05 14.41 10.11
CA LEU A 226 -1.01 14.72 9.15
C LEU A 226 -2.14 15.55 9.79
N ARG A 227 -2.55 15.19 11.01
CA ARG A 227 -3.62 15.89 11.72
C ARG A 227 -3.19 17.27 12.24
N ASP A 228 -2.04 17.32 12.92
CA ASP A 228 -1.68 18.49 13.73
C ASP A 228 -0.93 19.55 12.92
N TYR A 229 -0.06 19.16 11.99
CA TYR A 229 0.69 20.09 11.15
C TYR A 229 0.03 20.33 9.79
N PHE A 230 -0.55 19.29 9.18
CA PHE A 230 -1.12 19.41 7.84
C PHE A 230 -2.64 19.52 7.82
N GLY A 231 -3.31 19.41 8.98
CA GLY A 231 -4.73 19.71 9.12
C GLY A 231 -5.66 18.74 8.40
N TYR A 232 -5.24 17.49 8.22
CA TYR A 232 -6.12 16.42 7.74
C TYR A 232 -7.27 16.16 8.72
N ASP A 233 -8.33 15.53 8.24
CA ASP A 233 -9.53 15.28 9.03
C ASP A 233 -9.19 14.50 10.32
N PRO A 234 -9.74 14.88 11.49
CA PRO A 234 -9.47 14.20 12.75
C PRO A 234 -9.96 12.74 12.81
N ALA A 235 -10.76 12.28 11.84
CA ALA A 235 -11.17 10.90 11.70
C ALA A 235 -10.05 9.96 11.24
N ILE A 236 -8.84 10.50 10.95
CA ILE A 236 -7.64 9.72 10.61
C ILE A 236 -7.33 8.71 11.72
N GLU A 237 -7.00 7.48 11.34
CA GLU A 237 -6.77 6.38 12.26
C GLU A 237 -5.43 5.69 12.01
N PHE A 238 -4.87 5.08 13.06
CA PHE A 238 -3.66 4.27 13.00
C PHE A 238 -3.96 2.86 13.49
N LEU A 239 -3.61 1.86 12.70
CA LEU A 239 -3.73 0.45 13.04
C LEU A 239 -2.36 -0.22 12.98
N THR A 240 -2.06 -1.05 13.95
CA THR A 240 -0.81 -1.83 14.02
C THR A 240 -1.11 -3.26 14.43
N ASP A 241 -0.21 -4.18 14.11
CA ASP A 241 -0.29 -5.60 14.50
C ASP A 241 -0.17 -5.77 16.01
N ALA A 242 -1.27 -5.59 16.72
CA ALA A 242 -1.27 -5.73 18.17
C ALA A 242 -1.75 -7.11 18.65
N THR A 243 -2.49 -7.88 17.84
CA THR A 243 -3.03 -9.21 18.22
C THR A 243 -3.26 -10.12 17.02
N GLU A 244 -2.93 -11.39 17.17
CA GLU A 244 -2.62 -12.35 16.11
C GLU A 244 -3.80 -12.84 15.24
N ASP A 245 -5.04 -12.88 15.73
CA ASP A 245 -6.11 -13.64 15.06
C ASP A 245 -7.15 -12.83 14.29
N VAL A 246 -7.21 -11.52 14.49
CA VAL A 246 -8.29 -10.66 13.97
C VAL A 246 -7.84 -9.83 12.76
N ILE A 247 -6.54 -9.70 12.54
CA ILE A 247 -5.94 -8.69 11.67
C ILE A 247 -6.25 -8.90 10.19
N SER A 248 -6.24 -10.14 9.67
CA SER A 248 -6.34 -10.35 8.21
C SER A 248 -7.66 -9.88 7.62
N THR A 249 -8.78 -10.27 8.20
CA THR A 249 -10.11 -9.90 7.68
C THR A 249 -10.39 -8.41 7.90
N VAL A 250 -9.99 -7.87 9.05
CA VAL A 250 -10.13 -6.44 9.36
C VAL A 250 -9.26 -5.60 8.43
N TRP A 251 -7.99 -5.96 8.24
CA TRP A 251 -7.07 -5.23 7.37
C TRP A 251 -7.57 -5.18 5.92
N VAL A 252 -7.94 -6.34 5.36
CA VAL A 252 -8.50 -6.42 4.00
C VAL A 252 -9.77 -5.58 3.88
N SER A 253 -10.65 -5.64 4.88
CA SER A 253 -11.89 -4.88 4.87
C SER A 253 -11.65 -3.38 4.95
N VAL A 254 -10.73 -2.92 5.81
CA VAL A 254 -10.36 -1.51 5.93
C VAL A 254 -9.75 -1.02 4.62
N LEU A 255 -8.74 -1.71 4.07
CA LEU A 255 -8.09 -1.33 2.82
C LEU A 255 -9.10 -1.22 1.67
N LYS A 256 -9.96 -2.21 1.49
CA LYS A 256 -11.01 -2.15 0.46
C LYS A 256 -11.96 -0.97 0.67
N SER A 257 -12.41 -0.73 1.89
CA SER A 257 -13.29 0.41 2.20
C SER A 257 -12.62 1.76 1.92
N GLU A 258 -11.32 1.88 2.17
CA GLU A 258 -10.58 3.09 1.85
C GLU A 258 -10.48 3.32 0.34
N PHE A 259 -10.14 2.28 -0.43
CA PHE A 259 -9.99 2.42 -1.87
C PHE A 259 -11.35 2.63 -2.58
N ASP A 260 -12.43 1.97 -2.11
CA ASP A 260 -13.79 2.25 -2.57
C ASP A 260 -14.22 3.70 -2.32
N ALA A 261 -13.66 4.32 -1.28
CA ALA A 261 -13.89 5.73 -0.95
C ALA A 261 -12.88 6.69 -1.59
N GLY A 262 -11.99 6.21 -2.48
CA GLY A 262 -10.98 7.02 -3.15
C GLY A 262 -9.88 7.53 -2.22
N ARG A 263 -9.54 6.81 -1.15
CA ARG A 263 -8.56 7.21 -0.16
C ARG A 263 -7.33 6.29 -0.19
N PRO A 264 -6.16 6.76 -0.62
CA PRO A 264 -4.92 6.02 -0.51
C PRO A 264 -4.52 5.86 0.96
N VAL A 265 -3.87 4.74 1.28
CA VAL A 265 -3.49 4.36 2.64
C VAL A 265 -1.97 4.39 2.78
N TYR A 266 -1.48 5.09 3.80
CA TYR A 266 -0.09 4.94 4.23
C TYR A 266 0.08 3.56 4.88
N TYR A 267 1.04 2.80 4.41
CA TYR A 267 1.33 1.47 4.95
C TYR A 267 2.81 1.35 5.29
N SER A 268 3.14 0.59 6.30
CA SER A 268 4.52 0.28 6.63
C SER A 268 4.65 -1.14 7.15
N GLY A 269 5.80 -1.72 6.88
CA GLY A 269 6.20 -2.99 7.42
C GLY A 269 7.64 -2.98 7.86
N ALA A 270 7.97 -3.69 8.93
CA ALA A 270 9.33 -3.75 9.47
C ALA A 270 9.60 -5.10 10.13
N ASN A 271 10.81 -5.58 9.98
CA ASN A 271 11.39 -6.65 10.78
C ASN A 271 12.51 -6.09 11.69
N GLN A 272 13.36 -6.94 12.25
CA GLN A 272 14.45 -6.50 13.14
C GLN A 272 15.58 -5.78 12.42
N THR A 273 15.73 -5.95 11.11
CA THR A 273 16.88 -5.49 10.34
C THR A 273 16.53 -4.44 9.29
N SER A 274 15.29 -4.40 8.83
CA SER A 274 14.82 -3.47 7.82
C SER A 274 13.39 -3.04 8.08
N GLY A 275 13.01 -1.90 7.50
CA GLY A 275 11.64 -1.42 7.50
C GLY A 275 11.41 -0.50 6.32
N HIS A 276 10.19 -0.51 5.79
CA HIS A 276 9.82 0.36 4.69
C HIS A 276 8.41 0.87 4.85
N ALA A 277 8.20 2.13 4.46
CA ALA A 277 6.90 2.75 4.37
C ALA A 277 6.57 3.00 2.89
N PHE A 278 5.32 2.76 2.50
CA PHE A 278 4.85 2.84 1.13
C PHE A 278 3.37 3.17 1.10
N VAL A 279 2.81 3.36 -0.09
CA VAL A 279 1.38 3.62 -0.23
C VAL A 279 0.69 2.40 -0.81
N MET A 280 -0.44 2.03 -0.22
CA MET A 280 -1.42 1.15 -0.85
C MET A 280 -2.57 2.00 -1.38
N ASP A 281 -2.96 1.77 -2.63
CA ASP A 281 -3.86 2.68 -3.34
C ASP A 281 -4.85 2.00 -4.28
N GLY A 282 -5.02 0.68 -4.15
CA GLY A 282 -6.01 -0.05 -4.93
C GLY A 282 -6.12 -1.51 -4.53
N TYR A 283 -7.17 -2.18 -5.01
CA TYR A 283 -7.32 -3.63 -4.89
C TYR A 283 -7.84 -4.27 -6.18
N LYS A 284 -7.48 -5.52 -6.39
CA LYS A 284 -8.00 -6.39 -7.43
C LYS A 284 -8.49 -7.69 -6.81
N ILE A 285 -9.70 -8.12 -7.18
CA ILE A 285 -10.24 -9.44 -6.86
C ILE A 285 -10.19 -10.27 -8.14
N ASP A 286 -9.55 -11.43 -8.08
CA ASP A 286 -9.46 -12.38 -9.18
C ASP A 286 -9.85 -13.78 -8.65
N GLY A 287 -11.09 -14.19 -8.94
CA GLY A 287 -11.68 -15.36 -8.28
C GLY A 287 -11.79 -15.17 -6.77
N THR A 288 -11.05 -15.98 -6.02
CA THR A 288 -10.97 -15.89 -4.54
C THR A 288 -9.80 -15.04 -4.05
N ASP A 289 -8.89 -14.65 -4.94
CA ASP A 289 -7.64 -13.98 -4.57
C ASP A 289 -7.83 -12.46 -4.52
N VAL A 290 -7.32 -11.85 -3.46
CA VAL A 290 -7.35 -10.40 -3.26
C VAL A 290 -5.93 -9.85 -3.33
N PHE A 291 -5.67 -9.05 -4.34
CA PHE A 291 -4.42 -8.33 -4.52
C PHE A 291 -4.60 -6.87 -4.13
N PHE A 292 -3.56 -6.28 -3.57
CA PHE A 292 -3.50 -4.85 -3.32
C PHE A 292 -2.41 -4.21 -4.18
N HIS A 293 -2.71 -3.02 -4.70
CA HIS A 293 -1.71 -2.23 -5.41
C HIS A 293 -0.81 -1.51 -4.41
N VAL A 294 0.50 -1.58 -4.66
CA VAL A 294 1.55 -0.99 -3.83
C VAL A 294 2.38 -0.03 -4.68
N ASN A 295 2.52 1.21 -4.20
CA ASN A 295 3.51 2.17 -4.66
C ASN A 295 4.63 2.25 -3.61
N TRP A 296 5.83 1.80 -3.99
CA TRP A 296 6.96 1.66 -3.08
C TRP A 296 7.69 2.97 -2.79
N GLY A 297 7.42 4.06 -3.52
CA GLY A 297 8.19 5.30 -3.41
C GLY A 297 9.63 5.16 -3.94
N TRP A 298 9.82 4.35 -4.97
CA TRP A 298 11.10 4.11 -5.66
C TRP A 298 11.01 4.46 -7.14
N ASN A 299 10.50 5.66 -7.43
CA ASN A 299 10.33 6.16 -8.79
C ASN A 299 9.48 5.22 -9.68
N GLY A 300 8.50 4.55 -9.06
CA GLY A 300 7.61 3.58 -9.68
C GLY A 300 8.22 2.20 -9.92
N SER A 301 9.48 1.96 -9.51
CA SER A 301 10.08 0.63 -9.59
C SER A 301 9.36 -0.31 -8.62
N TYR A 302 9.08 -1.51 -9.10
CA TYR A 302 8.37 -2.58 -8.39
C TYR A 302 6.93 -2.24 -7.97
N ASN A 303 6.36 -1.11 -8.36
CA ASN A 303 4.93 -0.86 -8.19
C ASN A 303 4.13 -1.97 -8.86
N GLY A 304 2.99 -2.35 -8.25
CA GLY A 304 2.19 -3.42 -8.80
C GLY A 304 1.21 -4.04 -7.81
N TRP A 305 0.63 -5.14 -8.22
CA TRP A 305 -0.41 -5.88 -7.51
C TRP A 305 0.19 -7.03 -6.72
N TYR A 306 0.01 -7.04 -5.41
CA TYR A 306 0.58 -7.98 -4.46
C TYR A 306 -0.52 -8.74 -3.73
N LEU A 307 -0.39 -10.05 -3.65
CA LEU A 307 -1.29 -10.91 -2.89
C LEU A 307 -0.99 -10.79 -1.39
N ILE A 308 -1.69 -9.91 -0.70
CA ILE A 308 -1.39 -9.57 0.72
C ILE A 308 -1.95 -10.60 1.71
N THR A 309 -2.97 -11.33 1.34
CA THR A 309 -3.64 -12.26 2.24
C THR A 309 -2.74 -13.36 2.83
N TYR A 310 -1.57 -13.56 2.23
CA TYR A 310 -0.55 -14.51 2.69
C TYR A 310 0.63 -13.87 3.43
N LEU A 311 0.64 -12.54 3.56
CA LEU A 311 1.75 -11.80 4.15
C LEU A 311 1.72 -11.74 5.68
N ARG A 312 1.20 -12.77 6.33
CA ARG A 312 1.15 -12.84 7.78
C ARG A 312 2.33 -13.61 8.34
N PRO A 313 3.16 -12.98 9.12
CA PRO A 313 3.97 -13.68 10.09
C PRO A 313 3.22 -13.78 11.42
N GLN A 314 2.90 -14.97 11.88
CA GLN A 314 2.48 -15.27 13.24
C GLN A 314 3.55 -16.14 13.88
N ASP A 315 4.51 -15.58 14.51
CA ASP A 315 5.23 -16.28 15.56
C ASP A 315 5.76 -15.30 16.60
N THR A 316 5.58 -15.62 17.85
CA THR A 316 6.00 -14.86 19.01
C THR A 316 7.51 -14.75 19.15
N ASN A 317 8.27 -15.37 18.27
CA ASN A 317 9.74 -15.38 18.25
C ASN A 317 10.34 -14.69 17.02
N TYR A 318 10.33 -13.34 16.98
CA TYR A 318 11.43 -12.50 16.48
C TYR A 318 11.66 -12.22 15.00
N SER A 319 10.90 -12.72 14.06
CA SER A 319 11.10 -12.32 12.66
C SER A 319 9.84 -11.74 12.02
N ALA A 320 8.86 -11.47 12.81
CA ALA A 320 7.59 -10.97 12.31
C ALA A 320 7.77 -9.60 11.66
N TYR A 321 7.40 -9.50 10.42
CA TYR A 321 7.23 -8.25 9.72
C TYR A 321 6.06 -7.52 10.37
N ARG A 322 6.36 -6.52 11.19
CA ARG A 322 5.35 -5.71 11.87
C ARG A 322 4.71 -4.79 10.86
N ASN A 323 3.41 -4.96 10.66
CA ASN A 323 2.65 -4.10 9.78
C ASN A 323 1.97 -2.99 10.57
N SER A 324 1.88 -1.82 9.95
CA SER A 324 1.03 -0.74 10.42
C SER A 324 0.49 0.06 9.25
N MET A 325 -0.67 0.70 9.44
CA MET A 325 -1.24 1.60 8.46
C MET A 325 -1.84 2.83 9.11
N VAL A 326 -1.79 3.95 8.37
CA VAL A 326 -2.59 5.14 8.64
C VAL A 326 -3.62 5.22 7.53
N PHE A 327 -4.89 5.31 7.90
CA PHE A 327 -6.02 5.31 6.98
C PHE A 327 -7.02 6.41 7.33
N ARG A 328 -8.05 6.59 6.52
CA ARG A 328 -8.96 7.75 6.59
C ARG A 328 -8.18 9.07 6.42
N ILE A 329 -7.22 9.06 5.50
CA ILE A 329 -6.41 10.23 5.18
C ILE A 329 -7.14 11.02 4.09
N PHE A 330 -7.83 12.07 4.48
CA PHE A 330 -8.54 12.98 3.56
C PHE A 330 -8.61 14.41 4.13
N PRO A 331 -8.69 15.44 3.26
CA PRO A 331 -8.89 16.82 3.70
C PRO A 331 -10.21 16.99 4.45
N PRO A 332 -10.30 17.91 5.43
CA PRO A 332 -11.54 18.18 6.16
C PRO A 332 -12.69 18.54 5.19
N GLY A 333 -13.88 18.02 5.47
CA GLY A 333 -15.08 18.21 4.67
C GLY A 333 -15.16 17.38 3.38
N MET A 334 -14.14 16.55 3.10
CA MET A 334 -14.17 15.54 2.02
C MET A 334 -14.45 14.14 2.54
N GLY A 335 -14.59 13.97 3.86
CA GLY A 335 -15.18 12.76 4.40
C GLY A 335 -16.51 12.55 3.69
N ILE A 336 -16.90 11.28 3.44
CA ILE A 336 -18.30 11.01 3.19
C ILE A 336 -19.00 11.78 4.31
N GLU A 337 -19.76 12.83 3.95
CA GLU A 337 -20.65 13.44 4.92
C GLU A 337 -21.28 12.26 5.63
N ASN A 338 -21.01 12.13 6.92
CA ASN A 338 -21.90 11.34 7.74
C ASN A 338 -23.25 11.88 7.33
N THR A 339 -23.94 11.12 6.48
CA THR A 339 -25.34 11.33 6.30
C THR A 339 -25.87 11.29 7.71
N GLU A 340 -25.92 12.49 8.31
CA GLU A 340 -26.33 12.81 9.65
C GLU A 340 -25.74 11.83 10.69
N GLU A 341 -25.12 12.33 11.76
CA GLU A 341 -25.33 11.76 13.08
C GLU A 341 -26.84 11.55 13.22
N GLN A 342 -27.36 10.59 12.48
CA GLN A 342 -28.66 10.07 12.76
C GLN A 342 -28.48 9.45 14.12
N THR A 343 -28.85 10.28 15.15
CA THR A 343 -29.33 9.79 16.44
C THR A 343 -29.64 8.33 16.28
N ALA A 344 -28.84 7.50 16.95
CA ALA A 344 -28.83 6.05 16.89
C ALA A 344 -30.22 5.54 16.49
N THR A 345 -30.42 5.33 15.21
CA THR A 345 -31.66 4.72 14.72
C THR A 345 -31.62 3.38 15.40
N LYS A 346 -32.53 3.17 16.36
CA LYS A 346 -32.62 1.93 17.13
C LYS A 346 -32.43 0.78 16.16
N LEU A 347 -31.30 0.09 16.31
CA LEU A 347 -31.02 -1.09 15.52
C LEU A 347 -32.24 -2.00 15.65
N ASP A 348 -32.84 -2.37 14.53
CA ASP A 348 -33.91 -3.34 14.55
C ASP A 348 -33.27 -4.72 14.77
N MET A 349 -33.28 -5.17 16.03
CA MET A 349 -32.69 -6.45 16.39
C MET A 349 -33.37 -7.65 15.69
N ASN A 350 -34.49 -7.43 15.01
CA ASN A 350 -35.22 -8.44 14.25
C ASN A 350 -34.90 -8.37 12.75
N ALA A 351 -34.34 -7.27 12.28
CA ALA A 351 -33.94 -7.14 10.88
C ALA A 351 -32.57 -7.78 10.61
N PRO A 352 -32.38 -8.38 9.44
CA PRO A 352 -31.10 -8.98 9.11
C PRO A 352 -29.97 -7.94 9.08
N VAL A 353 -28.84 -8.28 9.73
CA VAL A 353 -27.60 -7.54 9.67
C VAL A 353 -26.67 -8.24 8.70
N TYR A 354 -25.98 -7.47 7.89
CA TYR A 354 -24.99 -7.99 6.94
C TYR A 354 -23.62 -7.37 7.24
N THR A 355 -22.59 -8.15 7.07
CA THR A 355 -21.23 -7.61 6.99
C THR A 355 -21.09 -6.77 5.72
N ILE A 356 -20.03 -5.95 5.62
CA ILE A 356 -19.72 -5.21 4.38
C ILE A 356 -19.46 -6.14 3.18
N LEU A 357 -19.19 -7.42 3.43
CA LEU A 357 -19.04 -8.48 2.42
C LEU A 357 -20.37 -9.10 1.98
N GLY A 358 -21.50 -8.59 2.49
CA GLY A 358 -22.84 -9.10 2.19
C GLY A 358 -23.26 -10.35 2.98
N ASN A 359 -22.42 -10.85 3.88
CA ASN A 359 -22.76 -12.03 4.69
C ASN A 359 -23.77 -11.65 5.77
N LYS A 360 -24.89 -12.38 5.80
CA LYS A 360 -25.90 -12.23 6.86
C LYS A 360 -25.38 -12.80 8.17
N ILE A 361 -25.43 -11.99 9.22
CA ILE A 361 -25.03 -12.40 10.57
C ILE A 361 -26.14 -12.13 11.59
N PRO A 362 -26.20 -12.87 12.70
CA PRO A 362 -27.02 -12.49 13.85
C PRO A 362 -26.51 -11.18 14.45
N ALA A 363 -27.42 -10.31 14.89
CA ALA A 363 -27.04 -9.06 15.56
C ALA A 363 -26.16 -9.30 16.80
N SER A 364 -26.32 -10.45 17.47
CA SER A 364 -25.51 -10.87 18.62
C SER A 364 -24.03 -11.19 18.25
N SER A 365 -23.73 -11.35 16.99
CA SER A 365 -22.36 -11.63 16.50
C SER A 365 -21.65 -10.36 16.05
N MET A 366 -22.26 -9.18 16.18
CA MET A 366 -21.61 -7.92 15.83
C MET A 366 -20.49 -7.59 16.83
N GLN A 367 -19.40 -7.08 16.31
CA GLN A 367 -18.24 -6.65 17.09
C GLN A 367 -18.15 -5.13 17.12
N ARG A 368 -17.80 -4.55 18.26
CA ARG A 368 -17.68 -3.11 18.44
C ARG A 368 -16.61 -2.52 17.51
N GLY A 369 -16.93 -1.39 16.90
CA GLY A 369 -16.02 -0.72 15.95
C GLY A 369 -16.08 -1.25 14.51
N MET A 370 -16.88 -2.29 14.25
CA MET A 370 -17.04 -2.86 12.91
C MET A 370 -18.20 -2.21 12.16
N ILE A 371 -18.05 -2.14 10.83
CA ILE A 371 -19.08 -1.62 9.93
C ILE A 371 -19.99 -2.77 9.49
N TYR A 372 -21.30 -2.52 9.59
CA TYR A 372 -22.36 -3.44 9.19
C TYR A 372 -23.37 -2.75 8.29
N ILE A 373 -24.19 -3.54 7.61
CA ILE A 373 -25.30 -3.08 6.76
C ILE A 373 -26.60 -3.62 7.33
N GLN A 374 -27.58 -2.74 7.56
CA GLN A 374 -28.94 -3.11 7.89
C GLN A 374 -29.90 -2.22 7.10
N ASN A 375 -30.92 -2.83 6.48
CA ASN A 375 -31.91 -2.10 5.65
C ASN A 375 -31.27 -1.23 4.56
N GLY A 376 -30.14 -1.71 3.94
CA GLY A 376 -29.41 -0.98 2.91
C GLY A 376 -28.56 0.17 3.40
N ARG A 377 -28.42 0.37 4.73
CA ARG A 377 -27.62 1.44 5.33
C ARG A 377 -26.42 0.87 6.08
N LYS A 378 -25.25 1.50 5.89
CA LYS A 378 -24.03 1.19 6.65
C LYS A 378 -24.11 1.86 8.04
N PHE A 379 -23.65 1.17 9.09
CA PHE A 379 -23.51 1.71 10.43
C PHE A 379 -22.32 1.06 11.14
N VAL A 380 -21.76 1.74 12.12
CA VAL A 380 -20.70 1.21 13.00
C VAL A 380 -21.34 0.71 14.29
N TRP A 381 -20.99 -0.50 14.70
CA TRP A 381 -21.49 -1.10 15.95
C TRP A 381 -20.61 -0.79 17.14
#